data_ad4f52e7ef64b15816ecd22178655fd0
#
_entry.id   ad4f52e7ef64b15816ecd22178655fd0
#
_cell.length_a   1.000
_cell.length_b   1.000
_cell.length_c   1.000
_cell.angle_alpha   90.00
_cell.angle_beta   90.00
_cell.angle_gamma   90.00
#
_symmetry.space_group_name_H-M   'P 1'
#
loop_
_entity.id
_entity.type
_entity.pdbx_description
1 polymer ?
#
loop_
_entity_poly.entity_id
_entity_poly.type
_entity_poly.pdbx_seq_one_letter_code
_entity_poly.pdbx_strand_id
1 'polypeptide(L)'
;MAYTFTTLKTAIQDYTQNSETTFVSQLSRFILNAEERILKECQLDVFRKNVTGTASTGQQYLQKPGDFLAQNSLSVINSSNKEFLLYKQVTALQDYTPNPTTTGTPKYYADWDEVTFLLAPTPDSNYTMELHYFYRPTSITESADGTSWL
;
A
#
# COMPACT_ATOMS: atom_id res chain seq x y z
N MET A 1 3.24 -13.48 22.95
CA MET A 1 4.15 -12.43 23.46
C MET A 1 4.74 -11.75 22.23
N ALA A 2 4.54 -10.45 22.06
CA ALA A 2 5.11 -9.74 20.93
C ALA A 2 6.61 -9.50 21.17
N TYR A 3 7.43 -9.74 20.15
CA TYR A 3 8.85 -9.41 20.20
C TYR A 3 9.05 -7.91 20.02
N THR A 4 9.97 -7.34 20.81
CA THR A 4 10.57 -6.05 20.48
C THR A 4 11.82 -6.26 19.62
N PHE A 5 12.29 -5.24 18.93
CA PHE A 5 13.51 -5.34 18.14
C PHE A 5 14.71 -5.85 18.97
N THR A 6 14.84 -5.33 20.20
CA THR A 6 15.94 -5.74 21.12
C THR A 6 15.81 -7.20 21.54
N THR A 7 14.61 -7.65 21.95
CA THR A 7 14.40 -9.04 22.36
C THR A 7 14.56 -10.02 21.22
N LEU A 8 14.18 -9.62 19.99
CA LEU A 8 14.39 -10.43 18.79
C LEU A 8 15.88 -10.59 18.47
N LYS A 9 16.66 -9.51 18.54
CA LYS A 9 18.12 -9.57 18.36
C LYS A 9 18.78 -10.50 19.36
N THR A 10 18.43 -10.38 20.65
CA THR A 10 18.95 -11.26 21.70
C THR A 10 18.60 -12.71 21.43
N ALA A 11 17.34 -13.01 21.08
CA ALA A 11 16.92 -14.37 20.77
C ALA A 11 17.68 -14.97 19.57
N ILE A 12 17.96 -14.17 18.53
CA ILE A 12 18.77 -14.64 17.40
C ILE A 12 20.22 -14.93 17.82
N GLN A 13 20.82 -14.07 18.62
CA GLN A 13 22.18 -14.28 19.13
C GLN A 13 22.27 -15.54 20.00
N ASP A 14 21.31 -15.75 20.89
CA ASP A 14 21.23 -16.94 21.75
C ASP A 14 21.06 -18.21 20.93
N TYR A 15 20.19 -18.19 19.94
CA TYR A 15 19.96 -19.34 19.06
C TYR A 15 21.16 -19.69 18.19
N THR A 16 21.83 -18.67 17.63
CA THR A 16 23.01 -18.88 16.76
C THR A 16 24.31 -19.05 17.55
N GLN A 17 24.28 -18.85 18.86
CA GLN A 17 25.47 -18.85 19.74
C GLN A 17 26.59 -17.95 19.21
N ASN A 18 26.22 -16.83 18.57
CA ASN A 18 27.17 -15.91 17.93
C ASN A 18 26.97 -14.48 18.44
N SER A 19 27.99 -13.96 19.10
CA SER A 19 28.04 -12.61 19.65
C SER A 19 29.10 -11.72 18.97
N GLU A 20 29.66 -12.15 17.84
CA GLU A 20 30.65 -11.34 17.12
C GLU A 20 30.07 -10.00 16.68
N THR A 21 30.86 -8.94 16.84
CA THR A 21 30.43 -7.56 16.55
C THR A 21 29.95 -7.40 15.10
N THR A 22 30.64 -8.04 14.15
CA THR A 22 30.25 -8.04 12.73
C THR A 22 28.89 -8.66 12.50
N PHE A 23 28.61 -9.81 13.12
CA PHE A 23 27.31 -10.46 13.03
C PHE A 23 26.20 -9.61 13.64
N VAL A 24 26.42 -9.11 14.87
CA VAL A 24 25.45 -8.28 15.59
C VAL A 24 25.10 -7.01 14.84
N SER A 25 26.07 -6.38 14.17
CA SER A 25 25.84 -5.17 13.37
C SER A 25 24.97 -5.42 12.14
N GLN A 26 24.95 -6.64 11.57
CA GLN A 26 24.17 -7.01 10.40
C GLN A 26 22.77 -7.54 10.73
N LEU A 27 22.46 -7.81 12.00
CA LEU A 27 21.16 -8.38 12.39
C LEU A 27 19.98 -7.52 11.95
N SER A 28 20.09 -6.19 12.03
CA SER A 28 19.02 -5.29 11.56
C SER A 28 18.70 -5.48 10.08
N ARG A 29 19.74 -5.67 9.27
CA ARG A 29 19.59 -5.92 7.83
C ARG A 29 19.00 -7.29 7.54
N PHE A 30 19.38 -8.31 8.29
CA PHE A 30 18.79 -9.65 8.12
C PHE A 30 17.32 -9.68 8.50
N ILE A 31 16.94 -9.00 9.59
CA ILE A 31 15.54 -8.88 10.01
C ILE A 31 14.73 -8.14 8.93
N LEU A 32 15.21 -6.99 8.44
CA LEU A 32 14.54 -6.23 7.38
C LEU A 32 14.32 -7.07 6.11
N ASN A 33 15.35 -7.80 5.67
CA ASN A 33 15.24 -8.68 4.50
C ASN A 33 14.22 -9.82 4.70
N ALA A 34 14.13 -10.36 5.92
CA ALA A 34 13.14 -11.39 6.26
C ALA A 34 11.71 -10.82 6.24
N GLU A 35 11.50 -9.63 6.81
CA GLU A 35 10.21 -8.94 6.77
C GLU A 35 9.77 -8.66 5.33
N GLU A 36 10.67 -8.14 4.49
CA GLU A 36 10.36 -7.88 3.08
C GLU A 36 9.99 -9.16 2.31
N ARG A 37 10.66 -10.26 2.60
CA ARG A 37 10.33 -11.54 1.99
C ARG A 37 8.95 -12.03 2.41
N ILE A 38 8.61 -11.94 3.70
CA ILE A 38 7.28 -12.29 4.21
C ILE A 38 6.20 -11.45 3.53
N LEU A 39 6.39 -10.14 3.43
CA LEU A 39 5.43 -9.23 2.79
C LEU A 39 5.22 -9.51 1.29
N LYS A 40 6.27 -9.97 0.59
CA LYS A 40 6.18 -10.32 -0.83
C LYS A 40 5.54 -11.69 -1.08
N GLU A 41 5.82 -12.66 -0.21
CA GLU A 41 5.36 -14.04 -0.39
C GLU A 41 4.00 -14.32 0.28
N CYS A 42 3.68 -13.61 1.37
CA CYS A 42 2.49 -13.85 2.18
C CYS A 42 1.49 -12.69 2.07
N GLN A 43 0.36 -12.91 1.40
CA GLN A 43 -0.76 -11.98 1.37
C GLN A 43 -1.71 -12.25 2.54
N LEU A 44 -1.34 -11.83 3.74
CA LEU A 44 -2.15 -12.02 4.93
C LEU A 44 -3.19 -10.89 5.08
N ASP A 45 -4.38 -11.25 5.55
CA ASP A 45 -5.48 -10.29 5.77
C ASP A 45 -5.11 -9.20 6.79
N VAL A 46 -4.20 -9.50 7.72
CA VAL A 46 -3.69 -8.54 8.70
C VAL A 46 -2.99 -7.33 8.05
N PHE A 47 -2.50 -7.48 6.83
CA PHE A 47 -1.87 -6.39 6.07
C PHE A 47 -2.85 -5.60 5.21
N ARG A 48 -4.16 -5.76 5.43
CA ARG A 48 -5.18 -4.94 4.76
C ARG A 48 -5.49 -3.69 5.55
N LYS A 49 -5.62 -2.61 4.83
CA LYS A 49 -5.96 -1.28 5.37
C LYS A 49 -6.96 -0.59 4.47
N ASN A 50 -7.79 0.23 5.06
CA ASN A 50 -8.75 1.06 4.35
C ASN A 50 -8.41 2.53 4.59
N VAL A 51 -8.41 3.34 3.54
CA VAL A 51 -8.13 4.77 3.60
C VAL A 51 -9.05 5.52 2.67
N THR A 52 -9.46 6.71 3.09
CA THR A 52 -10.21 7.64 2.25
C THR A 52 -9.30 8.75 1.75
N GLY A 53 -9.54 9.18 0.52
CA GLY A 53 -8.86 10.29 -0.13
C GLY A 53 -9.84 11.06 -1.01
N THR A 54 -9.37 12.10 -1.69
CA THR A 54 -10.20 12.91 -2.57
C THR A 54 -9.64 12.86 -4.00
N ALA A 55 -10.51 12.51 -4.95
CA ALA A 55 -10.27 12.74 -6.36
C ALA A 55 -10.77 14.16 -6.70
N SER A 56 -9.86 15.03 -7.10
CA SER A 56 -10.18 16.43 -7.41
C SER A 56 -10.75 16.56 -8.82
N THR A 57 -11.66 17.51 -8.99
CA THR A 57 -12.22 17.89 -10.28
C THR A 57 -11.13 18.16 -11.33
N GLY A 58 -11.27 17.57 -12.50
CA GLY A 58 -10.35 17.75 -13.63
C GLY A 58 -9.02 17.01 -13.48
N GLN A 59 -8.79 16.27 -12.40
CA GLN A 59 -7.58 15.50 -12.16
C GLN A 59 -7.84 14.01 -12.39
N GLN A 60 -7.26 13.48 -13.46
CA GLN A 60 -7.36 12.03 -13.75
C GLN A 60 -6.43 11.17 -12.89
N TYR A 61 -5.46 11.77 -12.20
CA TYR A 61 -4.46 11.05 -11.39
C TYR A 61 -4.83 11.11 -9.91
N LEU A 62 -4.94 9.94 -9.29
CA LEU A 62 -5.20 9.78 -7.86
C LEU A 62 -3.94 9.27 -7.16
N GLN A 63 -3.47 10.00 -6.15
CA GLN A 63 -2.27 9.63 -5.38
C GLN A 63 -2.52 8.37 -4.55
N LYS A 64 -1.58 7.43 -4.60
CA LYS A 64 -1.54 6.25 -3.71
C LYS A 64 -0.97 6.64 -2.34
N PRO A 65 -1.38 5.95 -1.26
CA PRO A 65 -0.74 6.09 0.05
C PRO A 65 0.75 5.70 0.00
N GLY A 66 1.59 6.31 0.83
CA GLY A 66 3.03 6.02 0.85
C GLY A 66 3.39 4.61 1.34
N ASP A 67 2.45 3.96 2.05
CA ASP A 67 2.56 2.58 2.52
C ASP A 67 1.89 1.54 1.59
N PHE A 68 1.50 1.97 0.37
CA PHE A 68 0.81 1.12 -0.60
C PHE A 68 1.70 -0.02 -1.10
N LEU A 69 1.17 -1.25 -1.06
CA LEU A 69 1.83 -2.43 -1.61
C LEU A 69 1.05 -3.03 -2.81
N ALA A 70 -0.25 -3.27 -2.62
CA ALA A 70 -1.13 -3.80 -3.67
C ALA A 70 -2.58 -3.39 -3.43
N GLN A 71 -3.32 -3.09 -4.50
CA GLN A 71 -4.73 -2.77 -4.41
C GLN A 71 -5.57 -4.03 -4.16
N ASN A 72 -6.63 -3.86 -3.39
CA ASN A 72 -7.71 -4.85 -3.28
C ASN A 72 -8.99 -4.33 -3.94
N SER A 73 -9.43 -3.12 -3.58
CA SER A 73 -10.56 -2.46 -4.23
C SER A 73 -10.48 -0.94 -4.09
N LEU A 74 -10.98 -0.24 -5.09
CA LEU A 74 -11.14 1.21 -5.09
C LEU A 74 -12.61 1.54 -5.33
N SER A 75 -13.16 2.45 -4.56
CA SER A 75 -14.54 2.89 -4.70
C SER A 75 -14.66 4.41 -4.65
N VAL A 76 -15.67 4.93 -5.34
CA VAL A 76 -16.11 6.33 -5.26
C VAL A 76 -17.33 6.42 -4.36
N ILE A 77 -17.35 7.39 -3.47
CA ILE A 77 -18.49 7.70 -2.62
C ILE A 77 -19.14 8.97 -3.17
N ASN A 78 -20.33 8.81 -3.73
CA ASN A 78 -21.14 9.90 -4.25
C ASN A 78 -22.39 10.03 -3.38
N SER A 79 -22.46 11.10 -2.58
CA SER A 79 -23.51 11.33 -1.60
C SER A 79 -23.66 10.18 -0.60
N SER A 80 -24.62 9.28 -0.77
CA SER A 80 -24.84 8.12 0.09
C SER A 80 -24.55 6.79 -0.59
N ASN A 81 -24.19 6.83 -1.88
CA ASN A 81 -23.92 5.62 -2.67
C ASN A 81 -22.44 5.39 -2.80
N LYS A 82 -22.04 4.14 -2.62
CA LYS A 82 -20.68 3.67 -2.83
C LYS A 82 -20.64 2.80 -4.09
N GLU A 83 -19.87 3.24 -5.07
CA GLU A 83 -19.68 2.53 -6.33
C GLU A 83 -18.23 2.04 -6.44
N PHE A 84 -18.05 0.74 -6.69
CA PHE A 84 -16.71 0.16 -6.87
C PHE A 84 -16.25 0.36 -8.31
N LEU A 85 -15.03 0.87 -8.44
CA LEU A 85 -14.37 1.02 -9.73
C LEU A 85 -13.81 -0.32 -10.21
N LEU A 86 -13.85 -0.53 -11.52
CA LEU A 86 -13.26 -1.71 -12.14
C LEU A 86 -11.81 -1.45 -12.53
N TYR A 87 -10.92 -2.33 -12.08
CA TYR A 87 -9.52 -2.31 -12.49
C TYR A 87 -9.38 -2.69 -13.96
N LYS A 88 -8.61 -1.92 -14.71
CA LYS A 88 -8.30 -2.15 -16.13
C LYS A 88 -6.81 -1.88 -16.38
N GLN A 89 -6.30 -2.37 -17.50
CA GLN A 89 -4.98 -1.98 -17.96
C GLN A 89 -4.98 -0.54 -18.49
N VAL A 90 -3.85 0.15 -18.37
CA VAL A 90 -3.69 1.55 -18.81
C VAL A 90 -4.10 1.74 -20.26
N THR A 91 -3.67 0.86 -21.17
CA THR A 91 -4.02 0.91 -22.59
C THR A 91 -5.53 0.85 -22.82
N ALA A 92 -6.24 0.02 -22.07
CA ALA A 92 -7.70 -0.09 -22.18
C ALA A 92 -8.41 1.19 -21.68
N LEU A 93 -7.85 1.87 -20.67
CA LEU A 93 -8.38 3.15 -20.21
C LEU A 93 -8.12 4.27 -21.23
N GLN A 94 -6.96 4.28 -21.85
CA GLN A 94 -6.60 5.24 -22.89
C GLN A 94 -7.51 5.09 -24.12
N ASP A 95 -7.85 3.86 -24.51
CA ASP A 95 -8.80 3.60 -25.58
C ASP A 95 -10.25 3.99 -25.20
N TYR A 96 -10.64 3.77 -23.94
CA TYR A 96 -11.97 4.12 -23.45
C TYR A 96 -12.17 5.63 -23.33
N THR A 97 -11.17 6.37 -22.85
CA THR A 97 -11.18 7.83 -22.71
C THR A 97 -9.93 8.44 -23.37
N PRO A 98 -9.88 8.45 -24.70
CA PRO A 98 -8.71 8.99 -25.41
C PRO A 98 -8.54 10.50 -25.20
N ASN A 99 -9.62 11.20 -24.84
CA ASN A 99 -9.58 12.62 -24.53
C ASN A 99 -9.69 12.82 -23.01
N PRO A 100 -8.61 13.30 -22.33
CA PRO A 100 -8.63 13.53 -20.89
C PRO A 100 -9.58 14.65 -20.45
N THR A 101 -10.10 15.46 -21.39
CA THR A 101 -11.12 16.49 -21.10
C THR A 101 -12.53 15.92 -20.97
N THR A 102 -12.73 14.66 -21.31
CA THR A 102 -14.00 13.97 -21.05
C THR A 102 -14.14 13.69 -19.56
N THR A 103 -15.05 14.42 -18.93
CA THR A 103 -15.28 14.35 -17.48
C THR A 103 -16.52 13.58 -17.11
N GLY A 104 -16.56 13.04 -15.91
CA GLY A 104 -17.71 12.31 -15.35
C GLY A 104 -17.34 11.63 -14.05
N THR A 105 -18.30 10.91 -13.45
CA THR A 105 -18.00 10.07 -12.28
C THR A 105 -17.07 8.94 -12.69
N PRO A 106 -15.91 8.77 -12.01
CA PRO A 106 -14.97 7.68 -12.31
C PRO A 106 -15.62 6.30 -12.19
N LYS A 107 -15.39 5.43 -13.17
CA LYS A 107 -15.90 4.04 -13.20
C LYS A 107 -14.78 3.01 -13.30
N TYR A 108 -13.66 3.40 -13.84
CA TYR A 108 -12.50 2.54 -14.06
C TYR A 108 -11.25 3.17 -13.49
N TYR A 109 -10.28 2.34 -13.14
CA TYR A 109 -8.96 2.78 -12.72
C TYR A 109 -7.88 1.82 -13.21
N ALA A 110 -6.66 2.33 -13.32
CA ALA A 110 -5.46 1.56 -13.65
C ALA A 110 -4.28 2.03 -12.82
N ASP A 111 -3.27 1.17 -12.68
CA ASP A 111 -1.97 1.59 -12.15
C ASP A 111 -1.23 2.40 -13.23
N TRP A 112 -1.08 3.71 -13.01
CA TRP A 112 -0.34 4.57 -13.92
C TRP A 112 1.16 4.45 -13.68
N ASP A 113 1.56 4.60 -12.44
CA ASP A 113 2.93 4.46 -11.96
C ASP A 113 2.96 3.94 -10.52
N GLU A 114 4.14 3.95 -9.89
CA GLU A 114 4.32 3.45 -8.51
C GLU A 114 3.48 4.22 -7.50
N VAL A 115 3.26 5.51 -7.71
CA VAL A 115 2.63 6.43 -6.74
C VAL A 115 1.25 6.92 -7.13
N THR A 116 0.78 6.64 -8.37
CA THR A 116 -0.52 7.16 -8.85
C THR A 116 -1.37 6.09 -9.54
N PHE A 117 -2.69 6.24 -9.39
CA PHE A 117 -3.70 5.59 -10.21
C PHE A 117 -4.19 6.53 -11.30
N LEU A 118 -4.51 5.99 -12.46
CA LEU A 118 -5.24 6.67 -13.53
C LEU A 118 -6.74 6.37 -13.35
N LEU A 119 -7.56 7.41 -13.31
CA LEU A 119 -9.03 7.32 -13.25
C LEU A 119 -9.64 7.58 -14.62
N ALA A 120 -10.72 6.88 -14.94
CA ALA A 120 -11.50 7.10 -16.16
C ALA A 120 -13.01 6.94 -15.91
N PRO A 121 -13.84 7.90 -16.39
CA PRO A 121 -13.49 9.21 -16.94
C PRO A 121 -12.81 10.12 -15.89
N THR A 122 -12.24 11.24 -16.33
CA THR A 122 -11.70 12.28 -15.46
C THR A 122 -12.80 12.82 -14.54
N PRO A 123 -12.57 12.97 -13.22
CA PRO A 123 -13.59 13.47 -12.29
C PRO A 123 -14.17 14.84 -12.71
N ASP A 124 -15.50 14.94 -12.78
CA ASP A 124 -16.24 16.20 -13.05
C ASP A 124 -16.51 17.01 -11.79
N SER A 125 -16.32 16.43 -10.63
CA SER A 125 -16.43 17.07 -9.32
C SER A 125 -15.46 16.43 -8.32
N ASN A 126 -15.39 16.98 -7.10
CA ASN A 126 -14.59 16.39 -6.04
C ASN A 126 -15.34 15.18 -5.48
N TYR A 127 -14.74 14.01 -5.60
CA TYR A 127 -15.29 12.76 -5.07
C TYR A 127 -14.45 12.24 -3.91
N THR A 128 -15.12 11.74 -2.88
CA THR A 128 -14.46 10.94 -1.85
C THR A 128 -14.18 9.56 -2.43
N MET A 129 -12.92 9.18 -2.43
CA MET A 129 -12.47 7.85 -2.85
C MET A 129 -12.14 7.03 -1.61
N GLU A 130 -12.45 5.74 -1.63
CA GLU A 130 -12.07 4.81 -0.59
C GLU A 130 -11.26 3.68 -1.20
N LEU A 131 -10.02 3.54 -0.74
CA LEU A 131 -9.07 2.52 -1.18
C LEU A 131 -8.92 1.47 -0.10
N HIS A 132 -9.21 0.21 -0.44
CA HIS A 132 -8.89 -0.96 0.35
C HIS A 132 -7.68 -1.65 -0.29
N TYR A 133 -6.59 -1.78 0.47
CA TYR A 133 -5.30 -2.19 -0.07
C TYR A 133 -4.45 -2.96 0.94
N PHE A 134 -3.46 -3.67 0.44
CA PHE A 134 -2.40 -4.22 1.25
C PHE A 134 -1.36 -3.14 1.51
N TYR A 135 -1.04 -2.92 2.78
CA TYR A 135 -0.06 -1.92 3.18
C TYR A 135 1.24 -2.56 3.64
N ARG A 136 2.31 -1.81 3.53
CA ARG A 136 3.61 -2.16 4.08
C ARG A 136 3.67 -1.66 5.53
N PRO A 137 3.65 -2.56 6.53
CA PRO A 137 3.79 -2.15 7.92
C PRO A 137 5.19 -1.57 8.18
N THR A 138 5.28 -0.70 9.17
CA THR A 138 6.58 -0.22 9.63
C THR A 138 7.42 -1.38 10.15
N SER A 139 8.68 -1.46 9.71
CA SER A 139 9.60 -2.50 10.15
C SER A 139 9.79 -2.46 11.67
N ILE A 140 9.98 -3.63 12.28
CA ILE A 140 10.32 -3.72 13.70
C ILE A 140 11.64 -2.99 14.02
N THR A 141 12.50 -2.81 13.00
CA THR A 141 13.76 -2.08 13.14
C THR A 141 13.59 -0.58 13.25
N GLU A 142 12.44 -0.05 12.80
CA GLU A 142 12.12 1.38 12.74
C GLU A 142 10.97 1.77 13.70
N SER A 143 10.31 0.80 14.31
CA SER A 143 9.19 1.05 15.21
C SER A 143 9.67 1.72 16.50
N ALA A 144 9.08 2.87 16.84
CA ALA A 144 9.38 3.61 18.06
C ALA A 144 9.13 2.79 19.34
N ASP A 145 8.11 1.93 19.32
CA ASP A 145 7.73 1.07 20.45
C ASP A 145 8.46 -0.27 20.46
N GLY A 146 9.32 -0.53 19.47
CA GLY A 146 10.04 -1.78 19.32
C GLY A 146 9.17 -2.99 19.04
N THR A 147 7.88 -2.78 18.76
CA THR A 147 6.91 -3.80 18.39
C THR A 147 6.40 -3.56 16.98
N SER A 148 6.22 -4.63 16.24
CA SER A 148 5.67 -4.62 14.90
C SER A 148 4.43 -5.53 14.86
N TRP A 149 4.03 -5.89 13.69
CA TRP A 149 2.95 -6.83 13.35
C TRP A 149 3.27 -8.31 13.69
N LEU A 150 4.45 -8.60 14.20
CA LEU A 150 4.91 -9.93 14.63
C LEU A 150 4.41 -10.30 16.04
#